data_0672c81c81f23ff35bd61cc5e1e70c24
#
_entry.id   0672c81c81f23ff35bd61cc5e1e70c24
#
_cell.length_a   1.000
_cell.length_b   1.000
_cell.length_c   1.000
_cell.angle_alpha   90.00
_cell.angle_beta   90.00
_cell.angle_gamma   90.00
#
_symmetry.space_group_name_H-M   'P 1'
#
loop_
_entity.id
_entity.type
_entity.pdbx_description
1 polymer ?
#
loop_
_entity_poly.entity_id
_entity_poly.type
_entity_poly.pdbx_seq_one_letter_code
_entity_poly.pdbx_strand_id
1 'polypeptide(L)'
;RLLSRGLGDVYKRQGLQARLMSQAMRKLTGAINRSDCTVIFINQIREKIGVMFGSPETTTGGRALKFYSSVRIDIRRIGSIKDGDKAIGNHVRCKVVKNKIAPPFQQAEFDIMFNEGISWSGDLLDLAVIEGICQKSGAWFSWGDVRMGQGRETAKQFLRDNPEAAAEIREKVLAARGVLPESEVEVEAAAEAEDAAAVEV
;
A
#
# COMPACT_ATOMS: atom_id res chain seq x y z
N ARG A 1 -26.50 -49.11 3.33
CA ARG A 1 -25.87 -48.71 2.02
C ARG A 1 -26.05 -47.22 1.65
N LEU A 2 -26.90 -46.47 2.35
CA LEU A 2 -27.12 -45.02 2.08
C LEU A 2 -26.11 -44.10 2.78
N LEU A 3 -25.48 -44.51 3.88
CA LEU A 3 -24.50 -43.73 4.64
C LEU A 3 -23.11 -43.61 3.97
N SER A 4 -22.76 -44.56 3.11
CA SER A 4 -21.46 -44.56 2.43
C SER A 4 -21.38 -43.59 1.22
N ARG A 5 -22.53 -43.23 0.61
CA ARG A 5 -22.55 -42.27 -0.51
C ARG A 5 -22.32 -40.83 -0.05
N GLY A 6 -22.85 -40.42 1.12
CA GLY A 6 -22.69 -39.09 1.66
C GLY A 6 -21.22 -38.76 2.06
N LEU A 7 -20.53 -39.71 2.68
CA LEU A 7 -19.13 -39.55 3.05
C LEU A 7 -18.20 -39.43 1.84
N GLY A 8 -18.42 -40.22 0.77
CA GLY A 8 -17.64 -40.14 -0.46
C GLY A 8 -17.76 -38.80 -1.18
N ASP A 9 -18.95 -38.19 -1.15
CA ASP A 9 -19.17 -36.87 -1.76
C ASP A 9 -18.57 -35.73 -0.95
N VAL A 10 -18.55 -35.83 0.37
CA VAL A 10 -17.85 -34.88 1.23
C VAL A 10 -16.35 -34.91 1.01
N TYR A 11 -15.75 -36.10 0.92
CA TYR A 11 -14.33 -36.25 0.61
C TYR A 11 -13.97 -35.78 -0.81
N LYS A 12 -14.84 -35.96 -1.80
CA LYS A 12 -14.64 -35.45 -3.16
C LYS A 12 -14.67 -33.93 -3.24
N ARG A 13 -15.44 -33.27 -2.38
CA ARG A 13 -15.51 -31.80 -2.29
C ARG A 13 -14.36 -31.19 -1.49
N GLN A 14 -13.73 -31.95 -0.60
CA GLN A 14 -12.57 -31.51 0.15
C GLN A 14 -11.41 -31.23 -0.80
N GLY A 15 -10.92 -29.98 -0.78
CA GLY A 15 -9.81 -29.55 -1.61
C GLY A 15 -10.16 -29.25 -3.07
N LEU A 16 -11.43 -29.28 -3.48
CA LEU A 16 -11.85 -28.93 -4.85
C LEU A 16 -11.35 -27.53 -5.24
N GLN A 17 -11.54 -26.54 -4.38
CA GLN A 17 -11.06 -25.18 -4.63
C GLN A 17 -9.53 -25.14 -4.80
N ALA A 18 -8.77 -25.90 -4.02
CA ALA A 18 -7.32 -25.94 -4.14
C ALA A 18 -6.87 -26.60 -5.45
N ARG A 19 -7.58 -27.64 -5.91
CA ARG A 19 -7.31 -28.30 -7.21
C ARG A 19 -7.63 -27.36 -8.37
N LEU A 20 -8.78 -26.71 -8.35
CA LEU A 20 -9.20 -25.75 -9.37
C LEU A 20 -8.22 -24.57 -9.43
N MET A 21 -7.82 -24.03 -8.28
CA MET A 21 -6.84 -22.96 -8.22
C MET A 21 -5.48 -23.38 -8.80
N SER A 22 -5.02 -24.61 -8.49
CA SER A 22 -3.77 -25.14 -9.03
C SER A 22 -3.83 -25.34 -10.55
N GLN A 23 -4.98 -25.77 -11.09
CA GLN A 23 -5.18 -25.88 -12.54
C GLN A 23 -5.25 -24.51 -13.21
N ALA A 24 -5.97 -23.57 -12.61
CA ALA A 24 -6.09 -22.20 -13.09
C ALA A 24 -4.72 -21.51 -13.15
N MET A 25 -3.92 -21.61 -12.10
CA MET A 25 -2.58 -21.02 -12.07
C MET A 25 -1.66 -21.55 -13.17
N ARG A 26 -1.67 -22.86 -13.44
CA ARG A 26 -0.88 -23.42 -14.53
C ARG A 26 -1.26 -22.86 -15.91
N LYS A 27 -2.56 -22.67 -16.15
CA LYS A 27 -3.04 -22.10 -17.42
C LYS A 27 -2.79 -20.59 -17.51
N LEU A 28 -3.07 -19.87 -16.43
CA LEU A 28 -2.93 -18.42 -16.39
C LEU A 28 -1.48 -17.94 -16.49
N THR A 29 -0.53 -18.64 -15.87
CA THR A 29 0.89 -18.25 -15.92
C THR A 29 1.41 -18.16 -17.36
N GLY A 30 1.06 -19.12 -18.22
CA GLY A 30 1.46 -19.08 -19.63
C GLY A 30 0.79 -17.94 -20.42
N ALA A 31 -0.43 -17.57 -20.08
CA ALA A 31 -1.14 -16.43 -20.71
C ALA A 31 -0.59 -15.09 -20.22
N ILE A 32 -0.39 -14.96 -18.91
CA ILE A 32 0.13 -13.73 -18.26
C ILE A 32 1.53 -13.40 -18.80
N ASN A 33 2.42 -14.39 -18.89
CA ASN A 33 3.79 -14.17 -19.40
C ASN A 33 3.87 -13.70 -20.86
N ARG A 34 2.78 -13.86 -21.63
CA ARG A 34 2.71 -13.45 -23.04
C ARG A 34 1.94 -12.15 -23.25
N SER A 35 1.26 -11.65 -22.23
CA SER A 35 0.31 -10.54 -22.36
C SER A 35 0.78 -9.25 -21.72
N ASP A 36 1.97 -9.22 -21.10
CA ASP A 36 2.51 -8.08 -20.34
C ASP A 36 1.52 -7.48 -19.33
N CYS A 37 0.64 -8.36 -18.79
CA CYS A 37 -0.39 -7.98 -17.84
C CYS A 37 0.03 -8.27 -16.40
N THR A 38 -0.30 -7.35 -15.49
CA THR A 38 -0.25 -7.60 -14.05
C THR A 38 -1.58 -8.14 -13.58
N VAL A 39 -1.56 -9.27 -12.87
CA VAL A 39 -2.77 -9.91 -12.32
C VAL A 39 -2.74 -9.81 -10.80
N ILE A 40 -3.79 -9.22 -10.22
CA ILE A 40 -3.96 -9.04 -8.79
C ILE A 40 -5.07 -9.98 -8.29
N PHE A 41 -4.72 -10.87 -7.35
CA PHE A 41 -5.66 -11.74 -6.67
C PHE A 41 -6.03 -11.16 -5.31
N ILE A 42 -7.30 -10.83 -5.12
CA ILE A 42 -7.86 -10.41 -3.83
C ILE A 42 -8.37 -11.66 -3.12
N ASN A 43 -7.88 -11.89 -1.90
CA ASN A 43 -8.24 -13.07 -1.12
C ASN A 43 -8.57 -12.70 0.34
N GLN A 44 -9.48 -13.44 0.93
CA GLN A 44 -9.83 -13.30 2.34
C GLN A 44 -8.97 -14.21 3.22
N ILE A 45 -8.69 -13.74 4.44
CA ILE A 45 -8.07 -14.55 5.48
C ILE A 45 -9.16 -15.41 6.14
N ARG A 46 -8.82 -16.66 6.43
CA ARG A 46 -9.62 -17.64 7.16
C ARG A 46 -8.78 -18.21 8.29
N GLU A 47 -9.41 -18.62 9.35
CA GLU A 47 -8.76 -19.31 10.44
C GLU A 47 -8.96 -20.82 10.31
N LYS A 48 -7.90 -21.58 10.59
CA LYS A 48 -7.97 -23.02 10.74
C LYS A 48 -8.27 -23.37 12.18
N ILE A 49 -9.32 -24.14 12.39
CA ILE A 49 -9.66 -24.68 13.70
C ILE A 49 -8.64 -25.77 14.08
N GLY A 50 -8.20 -25.78 15.35
CA GLY A 50 -7.35 -26.85 15.90
C GLY A 50 -5.84 -26.66 15.67
N VAL A 51 -5.38 -25.47 15.27
CA VAL A 51 -3.94 -25.17 15.21
C VAL A 51 -3.46 -24.75 16.59
N MET A 52 -2.70 -25.62 17.27
CA MET A 52 -2.14 -25.35 18.60
C MET A 52 -0.83 -24.54 18.55
N PHE A 53 -0.09 -24.60 17.46
CA PHE A 53 1.20 -23.91 17.29
C PHE A 53 1.27 -23.21 15.94
N GLY A 54 1.85 -21.99 15.91
CA GLY A 54 1.97 -21.15 14.73
C GLY A 54 0.73 -20.33 14.44
N SER A 55 0.70 -19.64 13.28
CA SER A 55 -0.45 -18.83 12.88
C SER A 55 -1.59 -19.70 12.34
N PRO A 56 -2.80 -19.62 12.90
CA PRO A 56 -3.96 -20.33 12.41
C PRO A 56 -4.46 -19.75 11.07
N GLU A 57 -3.97 -18.59 10.67
CA GLU A 57 -4.45 -17.87 9.50
C GLU A 57 -4.06 -18.59 8.19
N THR A 58 -5.03 -18.67 7.31
CA THR A 58 -4.87 -19.26 5.98
C THR A 58 -5.68 -18.49 4.95
N THR A 59 -5.36 -18.65 3.68
CA THR A 59 -6.12 -18.10 2.57
C THR A 59 -6.93 -19.20 1.89
N THR A 60 -8.05 -18.84 1.26
CA THR A 60 -8.84 -19.76 0.45
C THR A 60 -8.09 -20.19 -0.81
N GLY A 61 -8.47 -21.31 -1.43
CA GLY A 61 -7.85 -21.80 -2.67
C GLY A 61 -6.55 -22.57 -2.52
N GLY A 62 -6.17 -22.97 -1.29
CA GLY A 62 -5.01 -23.81 -1.03
C GLY A 62 -3.67 -23.06 -1.11
N ARG A 63 -2.59 -23.80 -1.46
CA ARG A 63 -1.24 -23.25 -1.46
C ARG A 63 -0.78 -22.67 -2.81
N ALA A 64 -1.53 -22.89 -3.90
CA ALA A 64 -1.09 -22.55 -5.26
C ALA A 64 -0.72 -21.07 -5.40
N LEU A 65 -1.60 -20.13 -4.99
CA LEU A 65 -1.32 -18.70 -5.04
C LEU A 65 -0.06 -18.31 -4.28
N LYS A 66 0.23 -18.95 -3.14
CA LYS A 66 1.44 -18.66 -2.36
C LYS A 66 2.73 -18.98 -3.13
N PHE A 67 2.70 -19.99 -4.00
CA PHE A 67 3.86 -20.37 -4.82
C PHE A 67 3.97 -19.51 -6.08
N TYR A 68 2.87 -19.33 -6.81
CA TYR A 68 2.86 -18.63 -8.09
C TYR A 68 3.06 -17.11 -7.94
N SER A 69 2.54 -16.48 -6.90
CA SER A 69 2.66 -15.03 -6.68
C SER A 69 4.11 -14.56 -6.61
N SER A 70 4.43 -13.48 -7.30
CA SER A 70 5.70 -12.77 -7.19
C SER A 70 5.74 -11.90 -5.94
N VAL A 71 4.65 -11.18 -5.68
CA VAL A 71 4.47 -10.33 -4.50
C VAL A 71 3.24 -10.80 -3.73
N ARG A 72 3.31 -10.78 -2.41
CA ARG A 72 2.16 -11.00 -1.50
C ARG A 72 2.13 -9.92 -0.46
N ILE A 73 0.97 -9.31 -0.35
CA ILE A 73 0.71 -8.21 0.56
C ILE A 73 -0.39 -8.64 1.53
N ASP A 74 -0.18 -8.41 2.81
CA ASP A 74 -1.16 -8.57 3.89
C ASP A 74 -1.63 -7.17 4.27
N ILE A 75 -2.93 -6.90 4.14
CA ILE A 75 -3.56 -5.62 4.47
C ILE A 75 -4.47 -5.83 5.66
N ARG A 76 -4.27 -5.02 6.73
CA ARG A 76 -5.07 -5.09 7.95
C ARG A 76 -5.49 -3.72 8.43
N ARG A 77 -6.76 -3.61 8.81
CA ARG A 77 -7.21 -2.47 9.59
C ARG A 77 -6.62 -2.56 11.00
N ILE A 78 -5.93 -1.52 11.42
CA ILE A 78 -5.34 -1.40 12.76
C ILE A 78 -6.05 -0.37 13.62
N GLY A 79 -6.85 0.52 13.02
CA GLY A 79 -7.62 1.52 13.71
C GLY A 79 -8.82 2.01 12.90
N SER A 80 -9.67 2.79 13.54
CA SER A 80 -10.78 3.50 12.90
C SER A 80 -10.59 4.99 13.09
N ILE A 81 -10.70 5.75 12.02
CA ILE A 81 -10.64 7.21 12.03
C ILE A 81 -12.07 7.70 12.25
N LYS A 82 -12.25 8.54 13.26
CA LYS A 82 -13.55 9.07 13.63
C LYS A 82 -13.55 10.60 13.58
N ASP A 83 -14.70 11.15 13.22
CA ASP A 83 -15.05 12.54 13.39
C ASP A 83 -16.26 12.59 14.35
N GLY A 84 -16.01 12.99 15.60
CA GLY A 84 -16.94 12.77 16.70
C GLY A 84 -17.24 11.28 16.89
N ASP A 85 -18.52 10.91 16.84
CA ASP A 85 -18.98 9.51 16.95
C ASP A 85 -19.01 8.76 15.62
N LYS A 86 -18.87 9.46 14.49
CA LYS A 86 -18.98 8.87 13.15
C LYS A 86 -17.62 8.36 12.66
N ALA A 87 -17.56 7.10 12.25
CA ALA A 87 -16.39 6.57 11.57
C ALA A 87 -16.33 7.13 10.14
N ILE A 88 -15.22 7.79 9.78
CA ILE A 88 -14.98 8.40 8.47
C ILE A 88 -13.90 7.69 7.67
N GLY A 89 -13.13 6.81 8.29
CA GLY A 89 -12.06 6.07 7.64
C GLY A 89 -11.49 4.97 8.51
N ASN A 90 -10.50 4.28 7.95
CA ASN A 90 -9.73 3.25 8.64
C ASN A 90 -8.24 3.56 8.53
N HIS A 91 -7.52 3.38 9.64
CA HIS A 91 -6.08 3.30 9.64
C HIS A 91 -5.66 1.87 9.31
N VAL A 92 -4.81 1.71 8.30
CA VAL A 92 -4.50 0.42 7.68
C VAL A 92 -3.00 0.18 7.67
N ARG A 93 -2.60 -1.03 7.99
CA ARG A 93 -1.23 -1.52 7.82
C ARG A 93 -1.15 -2.47 6.63
N CYS A 94 -0.23 -2.19 5.74
CA CYS A 94 0.15 -3.01 4.61
C CYS A 94 1.53 -3.63 4.88
N LYS A 95 1.63 -4.95 4.82
CA LYS A 95 2.88 -5.68 5.01
C LYS A 95 3.19 -6.56 3.81
N VAL A 96 4.37 -6.38 3.24
CA VAL A 96 4.88 -7.24 2.16
C VAL A 96 5.41 -8.53 2.76
N VAL A 97 4.63 -9.61 2.70
CA VAL A 97 4.99 -10.91 3.30
C VAL A 97 5.79 -11.82 2.36
N LYS A 98 5.83 -11.49 1.07
CA LYS A 98 6.66 -12.12 0.05
C LYS A 98 6.94 -11.13 -1.06
N ASN A 99 8.19 -11.07 -1.50
CA ASN A 99 8.59 -10.33 -2.67
C ASN A 99 9.73 -11.08 -3.37
N LYS A 100 9.64 -11.27 -4.69
CA LYS A 100 10.67 -11.89 -5.52
C LYS A 100 11.52 -10.86 -6.30
N ILE A 101 11.09 -9.60 -6.28
CA ILE A 101 11.67 -8.53 -7.12
C ILE A 101 12.51 -7.57 -6.27
N ALA A 102 12.15 -7.40 -4.99
CA ALA A 102 12.80 -6.49 -4.05
C ALA A 102 12.81 -7.11 -2.63
N PRO A 103 13.52 -6.53 -1.66
CA PRO A 103 13.54 -7.01 -0.28
C PRO A 103 12.12 -7.12 0.30
N PRO A 104 11.74 -8.30 0.86
CA PRO A 104 10.44 -8.49 1.50
C PRO A 104 10.40 -7.89 2.91
N PHE A 105 9.24 -8.01 3.57
CA PHE A 105 8.98 -7.65 4.97
C PHE A 105 8.90 -6.14 5.25
N GLN A 106 8.88 -5.31 4.22
CA GLN A 106 8.57 -3.89 4.36
C GLN A 106 7.12 -3.70 4.82
N GLN A 107 6.88 -2.64 5.59
CA GLN A 107 5.57 -2.27 6.09
C GLN A 107 5.31 -0.79 5.80
N ALA A 108 4.06 -0.48 5.46
CA ALA A 108 3.56 0.88 5.34
C ALA A 108 2.23 0.98 6.10
N GLU A 109 2.00 2.12 6.72
CA GLU A 109 0.74 2.45 7.38
C GLU A 109 0.19 3.71 6.76
N PHE A 110 -1.11 3.72 6.45
CA PHE A 110 -1.79 4.84 5.82
C PHE A 110 -3.28 4.83 6.13
N ASP A 111 -3.93 5.95 5.87
CA ASP A 111 -5.35 6.14 6.08
C ASP A 111 -6.14 5.87 4.80
N ILE A 112 -7.24 5.12 4.94
CA ILE A 112 -8.25 4.95 3.89
C ILE A 112 -9.53 5.66 4.35
N MET A 113 -9.86 6.76 3.68
CA MET A 113 -11.09 7.51 3.92
C MET A 113 -12.23 6.90 3.10
N PHE A 114 -13.43 6.80 3.67
CA PHE A 114 -14.54 6.09 3.01
C PHE A 114 -15.00 6.75 1.71
N ASN A 115 -14.89 8.07 1.59
CA ASN A 115 -15.34 8.81 0.41
C ASN A 115 -14.22 9.10 -0.60
N GLU A 116 -12.94 9.03 -0.18
CA GLU A 116 -11.80 9.51 -0.97
C GLU A 116 -10.82 8.37 -1.34
N GLY A 117 -10.87 7.24 -0.61
CA GLY A 117 -9.86 6.19 -0.72
C GLY A 117 -8.61 6.51 0.11
N ILE A 118 -7.42 6.22 -0.42
CA ILE A 118 -6.16 6.47 0.29
C ILE A 118 -5.94 7.97 0.46
N SER A 119 -5.70 8.40 1.71
CA SER A 119 -5.45 9.80 2.05
C SER A 119 -4.02 10.20 1.70
N TRP A 120 -3.77 10.57 0.43
CA TRP A 120 -2.43 10.96 -0.02
C TRP A 120 -1.84 12.16 0.76
N SER A 121 -2.67 13.15 1.11
CA SER A 121 -2.22 14.32 1.89
C SER A 121 -1.85 13.96 3.33
N GLY A 122 -2.53 12.96 3.91
CA GLY A 122 -2.18 12.42 5.22
C GLY A 122 -0.88 11.65 5.19
N ASP A 123 -0.69 10.80 4.20
CA ASP A 123 0.51 10.01 4.01
C ASP A 123 1.73 10.90 3.72
N LEU A 124 1.58 11.88 2.83
CA LEU A 124 2.62 12.86 2.54
C LEU A 124 3.05 13.65 3.78
N LEU A 125 2.08 14.14 4.58
CA LEU A 125 2.37 14.88 5.82
C LEU A 125 3.14 14.01 6.82
N ASP A 126 2.69 12.76 7.04
CA ASP A 126 3.31 11.86 8.00
C ASP A 126 4.74 11.49 7.57
N LEU A 127 4.95 11.22 6.28
CA LEU A 127 6.27 10.97 5.71
C LEU A 127 7.18 12.20 5.80
N ALA A 128 6.68 13.38 5.47
CA ALA A 128 7.44 14.63 5.56
C ALA A 128 7.90 14.95 6.99
N VAL A 129 7.08 14.60 7.98
CA VAL A 129 7.47 14.73 9.40
C VAL A 129 8.53 13.69 9.79
N ILE A 130 8.42 12.45 9.32
CA ILE A 130 9.39 11.38 9.57
C ILE A 130 10.76 11.75 8.98
N GLU A 131 10.80 12.27 7.76
CA GLU A 131 12.03 12.68 7.07
C GLU A 131 12.54 14.07 7.54
N GLY A 132 11.86 14.73 8.47
CA GLY A 132 12.27 16.04 9.02
C GLY A 132 12.08 17.22 8.05
N ILE A 133 11.39 17.03 6.93
CA ILE A 133 11.07 18.06 5.93
C ILE A 133 10.00 18.99 6.48
N CYS A 134 8.98 18.42 7.14
CA CYS A 134 8.00 19.18 7.92
C CYS A 134 8.30 19.02 9.41
N GLN A 135 8.11 20.10 10.17
CA GLN A 135 8.29 20.11 11.61
C GLN A 135 6.93 20.01 12.32
N LYS A 136 6.90 19.19 13.37
CA LYS A 136 5.75 19.09 14.27
C LYS A 136 6.16 19.58 15.66
N SER A 137 5.56 20.68 16.10
CA SER A 137 5.75 21.26 17.43
C SER A 137 4.43 21.24 18.19
N GLY A 138 4.26 20.28 19.11
CA GLY A 138 3.00 20.03 19.79
C GLY A 138 1.89 19.67 18.78
N ALA A 139 0.86 20.52 18.69
CA ALA A 139 -0.23 20.36 17.73
C ALA A 139 0.02 21.07 16.39
N TRP A 140 1.08 21.87 16.26
CA TRP A 140 1.36 22.68 15.08
C TRP A 140 2.25 21.95 14.09
N PHE A 141 1.91 22.10 12.81
CA PHE A 141 2.71 21.66 11.69
C PHE A 141 3.25 22.85 10.93
N SER A 142 4.53 22.81 10.53
CA SER A 142 5.19 23.84 9.73
C SER A 142 6.11 23.22 8.68
N TRP A 143 6.28 23.95 7.59
CA TRP A 143 7.20 23.63 6.52
C TRP A 143 8.05 24.88 6.22
N GLY A 144 9.34 24.82 6.55
CA GLY A 144 10.17 26.02 6.61
C GLY A 144 9.56 27.07 7.53
N ASP A 145 9.36 28.28 7.02
CA ASP A 145 8.75 29.40 7.74
C ASP A 145 7.22 29.42 7.64
N VAL A 146 6.63 28.52 6.84
CA VAL A 146 5.18 28.47 6.60
C VAL A 146 4.51 27.61 7.66
N ARG A 147 3.51 28.18 8.36
CA ARG A 147 2.64 27.43 9.26
C ARG A 147 1.51 26.76 8.47
N MET A 148 1.53 25.43 8.42
CA MET A 148 0.50 24.64 7.73
C MET A 148 -0.82 24.55 8.50
N GLY A 149 -0.77 24.66 9.83
CA GLY A 149 -1.95 24.68 10.68
C GLY A 149 -1.81 23.96 12.00
N GLN A 150 -2.85 24.10 12.83
CA GLN A 150 -2.96 23.39 14.10
C GLN A 150 -3.78 22.12 13.91
N GLY A 151 -3.17 20.98 14.21
CA GLY A 151 -3.78 19.67 14.04
C GLY A 151 -3.52 19.05 12.66
N ARG A 152 -3.59 17.72 12.63
CA ARG A 152 -3.29 16.92 11.41
C ARG A 152 -4.27 17.20 10.28
N GLU A 153 -5.56 17.38 10.59
CA GLU A 153 -6.58 17.63 9.56
C GLU A 153 -6.41 19.00 8.88
N THR A 154 -6.07 20.05 9.66
CA THR A 154 -5.79 21.38 9.11
C THR A 154 -4.55 21.36 8.22
N ALA A 155 -3.49 20.66 8.63
CA ALA A 155 -2.28 20.51 7.82
C ALA A 155 -2.53 19.70 6.54
N LYS A 156 -3.37 18.67 6.58
CA LYS A 156 -3.81 17.93 5.37
C LYS A 156 -4.59 18.83 4.41
N GLN A 157 -5.47 19.68 4.95
CA GLN A 157 -6.23 20.63 4.14
C GLN A 157 -5.31 21.66 3.49
N PHE A 158 -4.32 22.17 4.22
CA PHE A 158 -3.30 23.05 3.66
C PHE A 158 -2.60 22.43 2.44
N LEU A 159 -2.20 21.15 2.51
CA LEU A 159 -1.58 20.45 1.38
C LEU A 159 -2.53 20.29 0.17
N ARG A 160 -3.83 20.17 0.40
CA ARG A 160 -4.84 20.10 -0.67
C ARG A 160 -5.06 21.45 -1.33
N ASP A 161 -5.04 22.51 -0.54
CA ASP A 161 -5.28 23.88 -1.01
C ASP A 161 -4.04 24.49 -1.68
N ASN A 162 -2.84 23.95 -1.41
CA ASN A 162 -1.57 24.42 -1.95
C ASN A 162 -0.84 23.28 -2.69
N PRO A 163 -1.25 22.95 -3.91
CA PRO A 163 -0.68 21.82 -4.68
C PRO A 163 0.81 22.00 -5.00
N GLU A 164 1.28 23.22 -5.20
CA GLU A 164 2.70 23.53 -5.46
C GLU A 164 3.57 23.16 -4.25
N ALA A 165 3.19 23.62 -3.05
CA ALA A 165 3.87 23.26 -1.81
C ALA A 165 3.83 21.74 -1.56
N ALA A 166 2.71 21.09 -1.88
CA ALA A 166 2.57 19.65 -1.75
C ALA A 166 3.49 18.88 -2.74
N ALA A 167 3.66 19.39 -3.96
CA ALA A 167 4.57 18.82 -4.95
C ALA A 167 6.02 18.94 -4.47
N GLU A 168 6.46 20.10 -4.02
CA GLU A 168 7.81 20.32 -3.51
C GLU A 168 8.14 19.44 -2.28
N ILE A 169 7.18 19.35 -1.33
CA ILE A 169 7.33 18.47 -0.16
C ILE A 169 7.45 17.00 -0.62
N ARG A 170 6.64 16.59 -1.61
CA ARG A 170 6.66 15.24 -2.16
C ARG A 170 8.01 14.90 -2.79
N GLU A 171 8.55 15.78 -3.59
CA GLU A 171 9.88 15.59 -4.22
C GLU A 171 10.98 15.43 -3.18
N LYS A 172 11.00 16.30 -2.16
CA LYS A 172 11.94 16.20 -1.05
C LYS A 172 11.79 14.89 -0.28
N VAL A 173 10.58 14.40 -0.05
CA VAL A 173 10.32 13.11 0.59
C VAL A 173 10.83 11.96 -0.27
N LEU A 174 10.56 11.98 -1.58
CA LEU A 174 11.00 10.93 -2.50
C LEU A 174 12.54 10.91 -2.64
N ALA A 175 13.17 12.06 -2.71
CA ALA A 175 14.64 12.19 -2.72
C ALA A 175 15.25 11.67 -1.43
N ALA A 176 14.72 12.06 -0.25
CA ALA A 176 15.20 11.57 1.05
C ALA A 176 15.10 10.05 1.19
N ARG A 177 14.12 9.44 0.50
CA ARG A 177 13.92 7.98 0.47
C ARG A 177 14.64 7.26 -0.67
N GLY A 178 15.38 7.97 -1.52
CA GLY A 178 16.10 7.41 -2.66
C GLY A 178 15.18 6.78 -3.72
N VAL A 179 13.96 7.27 -3.85
CA VAL A 179 12.98 6.79 -4.85
C VAL A 179 13.14 7.54 -6.17
N LEU A 180 13.52 8.83 -6.11
CA LEU A 180 13.95 9.60 -7.28
C LEU A 180 15.47 9.52 -7.40
N PRO A 181 16.03 9.27 -8.58
CA PRO A 181 17.46 9.42 -8.80
C PRO A 181 17.83 10.90 -8.61
N GLU A 182 18.92 11.15 -7.89
CA GLU A 182 19.45 12.52 -7.68
C GLU A 182 19.69 13.28 -9.00
N SER A 183 19.83 12.55 -10.12
CA SER A 183 20.07 13.09 -11.46
C SER A 183 18.89 13.84 -12.09
N GLU A 184 17.63 13.60 -11.69
CA GLU A 184 16.49 14.32 -12.27
C GLU A 184 16.32 15.71 -11.65
N VAL A 185 16.68 15.87 -10.39
CA VAL A 185 16.62 17.17 -9.69
C VAL A 185 17.73 18.11 -10.19
N GLU A 186 18.91 17.57 -10.51
CA GLU A 186 20.03 18.37 -11.06
C GLU A 186 19.81 18.77 -12.52
N VAL A 187 19.12 17.93 -13.32
CA VAL A 187 18.86 18.22 -14.74
C VAL A 187 17.78 19.28 -14.90
N GLU A 188 16.73 19.29 -14.08
CA GLU A 188 15.71 20.35 -14.11
C GLU A 188 16.27 21.69 -13.59
N ALA A 189 17.03 21.67 -12.49
CA ALA A 189 17.68 22.87 -11.97
C ALA A 189 18.74 23.45 -12.94
N ALA A 190 19.42 22.59 -13.69
CA ALA A 190 20.36 23.02 -14.73
C ALA A 190 19.67 23.58 -15.98
N ALA A 191 18.52 23.00 -16.37
CA ALA A 191 17.72 23.47 -17.49
C ALA A 191 17.05 24.84 -17.19
N GLU A 192 16.53 25.04 -15.98
CA GLU A 192 15.99 26.34 -15.56
C GLU A 192 17.06 27.42 -15.43
N ALA A 193 18.29 27.05 -15.03
CA ALA A 193 19.41 27.99 -14.97
C ALA A 193 19.91 28.39 -16.37
N GLU A 194 19.90 27.49 -17.35
CA GLU A 194 20.26 27.82 -18.75
C GLU A 194 19.20 28.68 -19.44
N ASP A 195 17.89 28.43 -19.17
CA ASP A 195 16.81 29.25 -19.73
C ASP A 195 16.77 30.67 -19.13
N ALA A 196 17.09 30.80 -17.84
CA ALA A 196 17.22 32.11 -17.20
C ALA A 196 18.41 32.91 -17.73
N ALA A 197 19.51 32.27 -18.07
CA ALA A 197 20.70 32.90 -18.64
C ALA A 197 20.55 33.31 -20.12
N ALA A 198 19.62 32.65 -20.85
CA ALA A 198 19.32 32.95 -22.25
C ALA A 198 18.42 34.17 -22.44
N VAL A 199 17.73 34.64 -21.38
CA VAL A 199 16.82 35.81 -21.42
C VAL A 199 17.53 37.13 -21.10
N GLU A 200 18.79 37.10 -20.62
CA GLU A 200 19.58 38.31 -20.28
C GLU A 200 20.58 38.76 -21.35
N VAL A 201 20.47 38.30 -22.61
CA VAL A 201 21.37 38.77 -23.72
C VAL A 201 20.59 39.58 -24.75
#